data_ba54cc81ae042ce4f62fa511299fcb7c
#
_entry.id   ba54cc81ae042ce4f62fa511299fcb7c
#
_cell.length_a   1.000
_cell.length_b   1.000
_cell.length_c   1.000
_cell.angle_alpha   90.00
_cell.angle_beta   90.00
_cell.angle_gamma   90.00
#
_symmetry.space_group_name_H-M   'P 1'
#
loop_
_entity.id
_entity.type
_entity.pdbx_description
1 polymer ?
#
loop_
_entity_poly.entity_id
_entity_poly.type
_entity_poly.pdbx_seq_one_letter_code
_entity_poly.pdbx_strand_id
1 'polypeptide(L)'
;ASGKGRRTLYTYFSCKEDIYYAVIESELERLSDKLDAVAAKRIPPQDKVIELIYTHLTSIRETVVRNGNLRAEFFRNIWTVEKVRKNFDEDEMELFRKVYAEGKADGEFDIENVDMVADITHYCIKGLEVPFIYGRLGHGLTEETSRPLIAKIVYGALGKKSQ
;
A
#
# COMPACT_ATOMS: atom_id res chain seq x y z
N ALA A 1 23.41 8.16 12.85
CA ALA A 1 24.64 7.58 12.28
C ALA A 1 25.11 6.46 13.22
N SER A 2 24.84 5.21 12.89
CA SER A 2 25.38 4.11 13.66
C SER A 2 26.86 4.03 13.38
N GLY A 3 27.71 4.20 14.40
CA GLY A 3 29.18 4.10 14.31
C GLY A 3 29.71 2.69 14.07
N LYS A 4 28.90 1.79 13.51
CA LYS A 4 29.29 0.43 13.11
C LYS A 4 29.78 0.46 11.67
N GLY A 5 31.09 0.20 11.51
CA GLY A 5 31.72 0.19 10.19
C GLY A 5 31.17 -0.91 9.27
N ARG A 6 31.43 -0.79 7.96
CA ARG A 6 31.05 -1.75 6.91
C ARG A 6 31.31 -3.20 7.29
N ARG A 7 32.41 -3.49 8.00
CA ARG A 7 32.80 -4.83 8.45
C ARG A 7 31.79 -5.45 9.44
N THR A 8 31.16 -4.63 10.28
CA THR A 8 30.17 -5.08 11.27
C THR A 8 28.81 -5.43 10.62
N LEU A 9 28.45 -4.75 9.53
CA LEU A 9 27.24 -5.06 8.77
C LEU A 9 27.33 -6.43 8.10
N TYR A 10 28.47 -6.77 7.48
CA TYR A 10 28.69 -8.08 6.85
C TYR A 10 28.84 -9.24 7.86
N THR A 11 28.90 -8.97 9.16
CA THR A 11 28.84 -10.02 10.20
C THR A 11 27.39 -10.51 10.39
N TYR A 12 26.40 -9.68 10.07
CA TYR A 12 24.97 -9.99 10.21
C TYR A 12 24.28 -10.33 8.88
N PHE A 13 24.87 -9.94 7.75
CA PHE A 13 24.30 -10.14 6.43
C PHE A 13 25.33 -10.76 5.52
N SER A 14 24.98 -11.85 4.83
CA SER A 14 25.89 -12.65 4.01
C SER A 14 26.30 -11.90 2.72
N CYS A 15 25.43 -11.02 2.23
CA CYS A 15 25.68 -10.25 1.02
C CYS A 15 24.92 -8.90 1.04
N LYS A 16 25.15 -8.09 0.01
CA LYS A 16 24.49 -6.79 -0.15
C LYS A 16 22.98 -6.94 -0.36
N GLU A 17 22.58 -8.00 -1.03
CA GLU A 17 21.18 -8.34 -1.28
C GLU A 17 20.42 -8.61 0.02
N ASP A 18 21.03 -9.29 0.99
CA ASP A 18 20.38 -9.55 2.30
C ASP A 18 20.06 -8.26 3.04
N ILE A 19 20.97 -7.27 2.98
CA ILE A 19 20.74 -5.94 3.55
C ILE A 19 19.57 -5.25 2.84
N TYR A 20 19.52 -5.37 1.52
CA TYR A 20 18.46 -4.77 0.70
C TYR A 20 17.09 -5.36 1.06
N TYR A 21 17.00 -6.68 1.19
CA TYR A 21 15.75 -7.36 1.58
C TYR A 21 15.31 -6.99 2.99
N ALA A 22 16.24 -6.97 3.95
CA ALA A 22 15.93 -6.57 5.31
C ALA A 22 15.40 -5.13 5.40
N VAL A 23 15.88 -4.23 4.55
CA VAL A 23 15.34 -2.86 4.46
C VAL A 23 13.93 -2.86 3.88
N ILE A 24 13.69 -3.63 2.82
CA ILE A 24 12.34 -3.73 2.23
C ILE A 24 11.36 -4.31 3.26
N GLU A 25 11.71 -5.43 3.90
CA GLU A 25 10.88 -6.06 4.94
C GLU A 25 10.52 -5.07 6.05
N SER A 26 11.51 -4.35 6.59
CA SER A 26 11.26 -3.34 7.63
C SER A 26 10.36 -2.20 7.17
N GLU A 27 10.43 -1.78 5.91
CA GLU A 27 9.54 -0.73 5.38
C GLU A 27 8.12 -1.27 5.12
N LEU A 28 7.99 -2.54 4.72
CA LEU A 28 6.69 -3.22 4.58
C LEU A 28 6.01 -3.43 5.94
N GLU A 29 6.76 -3.82 6.98
CA GLU A 29 6.23 -3.90 8.35
C GLU A 29 5.68 -2.56 8.82
N ARG A 30 6.43 -1.46 8.60
CA ARG A 30 5.95 -0.11 8.93
C ARG A 30 4.71 0.30 8.16
N LEU A 31 4.59 -0.13 6.91
CA LEU A 31 3.41 0.11 6.10
C LEU A 31 2.22 -0.69 6.64
N SER A 32 2.43 -1.98 6.98
CA SER A 32 1.41 -2.83 7.60
C SER A 32 0.86 -2.19 8.88
N ASP A 33 1.73 -1.74 9.79
CA ASP A 33 1.34 -1.05 11.03
C ASP A 33 0.45 0.19 10.75
N LYS A 34 0.78 0.96 9.70
CA LYS A 34 -0.02 2.15 9.32
C LYS A 34 -1.39 1.75 8.76
N LEU A 35 -1.46 0.70 7.95
CA LEU A 35 -2.70 0.19 7.38
C LEU A 35 -3.61 -0.37 8.47
N ASP A 36 -3.08 -1.13 9.41
CA ASP A 36 -3.80 -1.63 10.58
C ASP A 36 -4.37 -0.48 11.43
N ALA A 37 -3.58 0.56 11.64
CA ALA A 37 -4.03 1.75 12.37
C ALA A 37 -5.19 2.46 11.65
N VAL A 38 -5.20 2.48 10.31
CA VAL A 38 -6.32 3.03 9.52
C VAL A 38 -7.56 2.14 9.67
N ALA A 39 -7.41 0.82 9.52
CA ALA A 39 -8.53 -0.12 9.64
C ALA A 39 -9.18 -0.10 11.03
N ALA A 40 -8.39 0.17 12.08
CA ALA A 40 -8.88 0.30 13.46
C ALA A 40 -9.63 1.63 13.75
N LYS A 41 -9.60 2.60 12.85
CA LYS A 41 -10.31 3.88 13.03
C LYS A 41 -11.83 3.67 13.09
N ARG A 42 -12.50 4.47 13.93
CA ARG A 42 -13.96 4.52 14.00
C ARG A 42 -14.52 5.53 12.99
N ILE A 43 -14.34 5.24 11.72
CA ILE A 43 -14.85 6.01 10.58
C ILE A 43 -15.65 5.10 9.66
N PRO A 44 -16.51 5.63 8.79
CA PRO A 44 -17.28 4.83 7.85
C PRO A 44 -16.39 3.92 6.99
N PRO A 45 -16.85 2.68 6.66
CA PRO A 45 -16.05 1.73 5.87
C PRO A 45 -15.54 2.29 4.53
N GLN A 46 -16.34 3.10 3.84
CA GLN A 46 -15.93 3.76 2.60
C GLN A 46 -14.76 4.73 2.78
N ASP A 47 -14.71 5.43 3.91
CA ASP A 47 -13.62 6.35 4.22
C ASP A 47 -12.36 5.56 4.59
N LYS A 48 -12.50 4.41 5.28
CA LYS A 48 -11.39 3.48 5.52
C LYS A 48 -10.75 3.03 4.21
N VAL A 49 -11.55 2.62 3.21
CA VAL A 49 -11.03 2.19 1.90
C VAL A 49 -10.19 3.29 1.26
N ILE A 50 -10.67 4.54 1.25
CA ILE A 50 -9.94 5.67 0.67
C ILE A 50 -8.66 5.95 1.46
N GLU A 51 -8.73 5.94 2.79
CA GLU A 51 -7.54 6.16 3.63
C GLU A 51 -6.51 5.04 3.47
N LEU A 52 -6.93 3.78 3.34
CA LEU A 52 -6.03 2.65 3.07
C LEU A 52 -5.28 2.85 1.75
N ILE A 53 -6.00 3.20 0.67
CA ILE A 53 -5.39 3.47 -0.65
C ILE A 53 -4.32 4.56 -0.55
N TYR A 54 -4.65 5.71 0.06
CA TYR A 54 -3.69 6.82 0.17
C TYR A 54 -2.54 6.52 1.12
N THR A 55 -2.79 5.83 2.23
CA THR A 55 -1.75 5.41 3.18
C THR A 55 -0.74 4.50 2.49
N HIS A 56 -1.20 3.53 1.71
CA HIS A 56 -0.34 2.65 0.92
C HIS A 56 0.52 3.46 -0.08
N LEU A 57 -0.12 4.18 -0.99
CA LEU A 57 0.57 4.91 -2.06
C LEU A 57 1.56 5.95 -1.53
N THR A 58 1.16 6.70 -0.50
CA THR A 58 2.01 7.73 0.11
C THR A 58 3.20 7.11 0.82
N SER A 59 3.00 6.02 1.57
CA SER A 59 4.09 5.34 2.28
C SER A 59 5.10 4.72 1.33
N ILE A 60 4.66 4.08 0.25
CA ILE A 60 5.57 3.53 -0.79
C ILE A 60 6.38 4.67 -1.43
N ARG A 61 5.73 5.79 -1.78
CA ARG A 61 6.45 6.96 -2.33
C ARG A 61 7.47 7.52 -1.36
N GLU A 62 7.12 7.69 -0.08
CA GLU A 62 8.03 8.16 0.96
C GLU A 62 9.22 7.24 1.13
N THR A 63 8.99 5.93 1.12
CA THR A 63 10.05 4.90 1.19
C THR A 63 11.01 5.00 0.02
N VAL A 64 10.49 5.13 -1.20
CA VAL A 64 11.31 5.26 -2.41
C VAL A 64 12.10 6.59 -2.43
N VAL A 65 11.49 7.69 -1.99
CA VAL A 65 12.16 9.00 -1.92
C VAL A 65 13.28 8.98 -0.87
N ARG A 66 12.99 8.45 0.33
CA ARG A 66 13.95 8.36 1.44
C ARG A 66 15.14 7.46 1.10
N ASN A 67 14.90 6.38 0.40
CA ASN A 67 15.88 5.36 0.04
C ASN A 67 16.24 5.42 -1.45
N GLY A 68 16.67 6.58 -1.95
CA GLY A 68 16.87 6.87 -3.37
C GLY A 68 17.62 5.80 -4.20
N ASN A 69 18.54 5.04 -3.57
CA ASN A 69 19.22 3.91 -4.19
C ASN A 69 18.32 2.67 -4.36
N LEU A 70 17.29 2.51 -3.52
CA LEU A 70 16.31 1.42 -3.64
C LEU A 70 15.46 1.58 -4.90
N ARG A 71 15.26 2.81 -5.38
CA ARG A 71 14.43 3.11 -6.55
C ARG A 71 14.90 2.37 -7.81
N ALA A 72 16.19 2.40 -8.10
CA ALA A 72 16.73 1.75 -9.30
C ALA A 72 16.72 0.22 -9.18
N GLU A 73 16.97 -0.32 -7.98
CA GLU A 73 17.01 -1.75 -7.73
C GLU A 73 15.61 -2.35 -7.57
N PHE A 74 14.66 -1.62 -6.99
CA PHE A 74 13.25 -1.99 -6.91
C PHE A 74 12.65 -2.30 -8.30
N PHE A 75 12.97 -1.46 -9.29
CA PHE A 75 12.51 -1.68 -10.66
C PHE A 75 13.37 -2.66 -11.47
N ARG A 76 14.60 -2.93 -11.05
CA ARG A 76 15.49 -3.85 -11.73
C ARG A 76 15.21 -5.31 -11.35
N ASN A 77 14.75 -5.57 -10.14
CA ASN A 77 14.61 -6.91 -9.57
C ASN A 77 13.21 -7.19 -9.05
N ILE A 78 12.20 -6.90 -9.89
CA ILE A 78 10.78 -6.98 -9.54
C ILE A 78 10.40 -8.35 -8.97
N TRP A 79 10.95 -9.45 -9.52
CA TRP A 79 10.67 -10.80 -9.06
C TRP A 79 11.10 -11.09 -7.61
N THR A 80 12.20 -10.49 -7.21
CA THR A 80 12.70 -10.67 -5.84
C THR A 80 11.92 -9.81 -4.86
N VAL A 81 11.54 -8.61 -5.29
CA VAL A 81 10.64 -7.73 -4.51
C VAL A 81 9.28 -8.40 -4.32
N GLU A 82 8.71 -9.02 -5.35
CA GLU A 82 7.47 -9.79 -5.26
C GLU A 82 7.55 -10.90 -4.22
N LYS A 83 8.67 -11.63 -4.17
CA LYS A 83 8.87 -12.69 -3.18
C LYS A 83 8.88 -12.16 -1.74
N VAL A 84 9.57 -11.03 -1.52
CA VAL A 84 9.65 -10.38 -0.18
C VAL A 84 8.29 -9.79 0.21
N ARG A 85 7.54 -9.28 -0.75
CA ARG A 85 6.21 -8.67 -0.51
C ARG A 85 5.08 -9.65 -0.26
N LYS A 86 5.26 -10.92 -0.56
CA LYS A 86 4.17 -11.91 -0.57
C LYS A 86 3.33 -11.88 0.70
N ASN A 87 3.96 -11.92 1.87
CA ASN A 87 3.23 -11.89 3.14
C ASN A 87 2.49 -10.58 3.34
N PHE A 88 3.13 -9.44 3.05
CA PHE A 88 2.51 -8.13 3.11
C PHE A 88 1.29 -8.04 2.18
N ASP A 89 1.41 -8.51 0.94
CA ASP A 89 0.33 -8.50 -0.04
C ASP A 89 -0.87 -9.35 0.43
N GLU A 90 -0.61 -10.52 1.05
CA GLU A 90 -1.65 -11.37 1.65
C GLU A 90 -2.35 -10.69 2.84
N ASP A 91 -1.58 -10.06 3.74
CA ASP A 91 -2.10 -9.34 4.90
C ASP A 91 -2.93 -8.11 4.47
N GLU A 92 -2.47 -7.36 3.47
CA GLU A 92 -3.20 -6.22 2.93
C GLU A 92 -4.53 -6.64 2.28
N MET A 93 -4.53 -7.71 1.48
CA MET A 93 -5.76 -8.25 0.92
C MET A 93 -6.75 -8.66 2.01
N GLU A 94 -6.28 -9.31 3.07
CA GLU A 94 -7.12 -9.69 4.20
C GLU A 94 -7.69 -8.47 4.94
N LEU A 95 -6.91 -7.40 5.04
CA LEU A 95 -7.38 -6.14 5.62
C LEU A 95 -8.51 -5.52 4.80
N PHE A 96 -8.38 -5.49 3.47
CA PHE A 96 -9.46 -5.04 2.59
C PHE A 96 -10.70 -5.93 2.68
N ARG A 97 -10.54 -7.28 2.77
CA ARG A 97 -11.66 -8.20 2.98
C ARG A 97 -12.46 -7.84 4.24
N LYS A 98 -11.77 -7.57 5.35
CA LYS A 98 -12.40 -7.17 6.62
C LYS A 98 -13.19 -5.87 6.48
N VAL A 99 -12.59 -4.85 5.86
CA VAL A 99 -13.25 -3.54 5.67
C VAL A 99 -14.46 -3.66 4.73
N TYR A 100 -14.35 -4.46 3.65
CA TYR A 100 -15.45 -4.69 2.73
C TYR A 100 -16.57 -5.52 3.36
N ALA A 101 -16.22 -6.53 4.17
CA ALA A 101 -17.22 -7.32 4.91
C ALA A 101 -17.96 -6.46 5.96
N GLU A 102 -17.25 -5.58 6.67
CA GLU A 102 -17.83 -4.58 7.57
C GLU A 102 -18.84 -3.70 6.83
N GLY A 103 -18.42 -3.06 5.73
CA GLY A 103 -19.32 -2.18 4.97
C GLY A 103 -20.50 -2.89 4.32
N LYS A 104 -20.36 -4.17 3.93
CA LYS A 104 -21.45 -5.00 3.46
C LYS A 104 -22.45 -5.32 4.59
N ALA A 105 -21.94 -5.67 5.77
CA ALA A 105 -22.77 -5.97 6.94
C ALA A 105 -23.56 -4.73 7.41
N ASP A 106 -22.94 -3.55 7.32
CA ASP A 106 -23.56 -2.28 7.69
C ASP A 106 -24.53 -1.73 6.61
N GLY A 107 -24.63 -2.42 5.45
CA GLY A 107 -25.45 -1.98 4.32
C GLY A 107 -24.90 -0.77 3.56
N GLU A 108 -23.64 -0.41 3.81
CA GLU A 108 -22.94 0.70 3.12
C GLU A 108 -22.45 0.31 1.72
N PHE A 109 -22.17 -0.99 1.51
CA PHE A 109 -21.67 -1.52 0.25
C PHE A 109 -22.63 -2.55 -0.35
N ASP A 110 -22.83 -2.47 -1.66
CA ASP A 110 -23.53 -3.47 -2.47
C ASP A 110 -22.49 -4.35 -3.18
N ILE A 111 -21.85 -5.23 -2.42
CA ILE A 111 -20.79 -6.13 -2.91
C ILE A 111 -21.27 -7.58 -2.84
N GLU A 112 -21.34 -8.26 -3.97
CA GLU A 112 -21.67 -9.69 -4.01
C GLU A 112 -20.50 -10.55 -3.50
N ASN A 113 -19.31 -10.34 -4.04
CA ASN A 113 -18.10 -11.12 -3.76
C ASN A 113 -17.01 -10.24 -3.15
N VAL A 114 -16.91 -10.28 -1.82
CA VAL A 114 -15.94 -9.51 -1.04
C VAL A 114 -14.49 -9.86 -1.39
N ASP A 115 -14.18 -11.16 -1.58
CA ASP A 115 -12.83 -11.62 -1.87
C ASP A 115 -12.35 -11.07 -3.22
N MET A 116 -13.19 -11.17 -4.25
CA MET A 116 -12.84 -10.64 -5.57
C MET A 116 -12.64 -9.14 -5.57
N VAL A 117 -13.48 -8.38 -4.84
CA VAL A 117 -13.34 -6.91 -4.74
C VAL A 117 -12.06 -6.54 -4.00
N ALA A 118 -11.69 -7.28 -2.95
CA ALA A 118 -10.43 -7.06 -2.23
C ALA A 118 -9.22 -7.32 -3.13
N ASP A 119 -9.22 -8.44 -3.85
CA ASP A 119 -8.14 -8.78 -4.78
C ASP A 119 -8.00 -7.73 -5.90
N ILE A 120 -9.11 -7.33 -6.53
CA ILE A 120 -9.10 -6.28 -7.56
C ILE A 120 -8.55 -4.97 -6.99
N THR A 121 -8.98 -4.58 -5.79
CA THR A 121 -8.49 -3.35 -5.12
C THR A 121 -7.00 -3.41 -4.90
N HIS A 122 -6.49 -4.51 -4.34
CA HIS A 122 -5.06 -4.71 -4.12
C HIS A 122 -4.26 -4.58 -5.42
N TYR A 123 -4.65 -5.28 -6.50
CA TYR A 123 -3.96 -5.17 -7.78
C TYR A 123 -4.09 -3.80 -8.44
N CYS A 124 -5.20 -3.09 -8.25
CA CYS A 124 -5.33 -1.71 -8.67
C CYS A 124 -4.31 -0.81 -7.94
N ILE A 125 -4.17 -0.95 -6.62
CA ILE A 125 -3.19 -0.20 -5.83
C ILE A 125 -1.78 -0.50 -6.30
N LYS A 126 -1.41 -1.77 -6.47
CA LYS A 126 -0.10 -2.17 -7.02
C LYS A 126 0.17 -1.54 -8.39
N GLY A 127 -0.83 -1.52 -9.27
CA GLY A 127 -0.72 -0.87 -10.58
C GLY A 127 -0.53 0.64 -10.50
N LEU A 128 -1.03 1.28 -9.44
CA LEU A 128 -0.93 2.73 -9.20
C LEU A 128 0.40 3.14 -8.53
N GLU A 129 1.14 2.23 -7.89
CA GLU A 129 2.39 2.55 -7.19
C GLU A 129 3.38 3.30 -8.08
N VAL A 130 3.70 2.73 -9.25
CA VAL A 130 4.68 3.31 -10.17
C VAL A 130 4.26 4.69 -10.70
N PRO A 131 3.04 4.87 -11.25
CA PRO A 131 2.57 6.18 -11.67
C PRO A 131 2.53 7.20 -10.52
N PHE A 132 2.18 6.77 -9.31
CA PHE A 132 2.11 7.65 -8.14
C PHE A 132 3.50 8.10 -7.68
N ILE A 133 4.48 7.17 -7.60
CA ILE A 133 5.88 7.46 -7.24
C ILE A 133 6.49 8.48 -8.20
N TYR A 134 6.20 8.35 -9.49
CA TYR A 134 6.75 9.25 -10.53
C TYR A 134 5.93 10.51 -10.78
N GLY A 135 4.85 10.74 -10.03
CA GLY A 135 3.96 11.89 -10.25
C GLY A 135 3.28 11.89 -11.62
N ARG A 136 3.01 10.69 -12.18
CA ARG A 136 2.38 10.55 -13.50
C ARG A 136 0.85 10.49 -13.44
N LEU A 137 0.29 10.33 -12.24
CA LEU A 137 -1.15 10.37 -12.02
C LEU A 137 -1.61 11.82 -12.02
N GLY A 138 -2.09 12.28 -13.17
CA GLY A 138 -2.64 13.62 -13.34
C GLY A 138 -1.61 14.72 -13.08
N HIS A 139 -1.20 15.46 -14.12
CA HIS A 139 -0.28 16.57 -13.94
C HIS A 139 -0.86 17.59 -12.94
N GLY A 140 -0.14 17.81 -11.82
CA GLY A 140 -0.53 18.77 -10.79
C GLY A 140 -1.59 18.28 -9.81
N LEU A 141 -2.05 17.02 -9.88
CA LEU A 141 -2.94 16.46 -8.86
C LEU A 141 -2.14 16.18 -7.57
N THR A 142 -2.56 16.84 -6.50
CA THR A 142 -2.17 16.55 -5.12
C THR A 142 -3.11 15.50 -4.51
N GLU A 143 -2.80 14.99 -3.33
CA GLU A 143 -3.75 14.15 -2.59
C GLU A 143 -5.08 14.90 -2.38
N GLU A 144 -5.01 16.16 -1.98
CA GLU A 144 -6.18 17.00 -1.73
C GLU A 144 -7.11 17.11 -2.96
N THR A 145 -6.55 17.35 -4.15
CA THR A 145 -7.32 17.50 -5.38
C THR A 145 -7.77 16.18 -6.01
N SER A 146 -7.02 15.09 -5.77
CA SER A 146 -7.36 13.77 -6.30
C SER A 146 -8.36 13.01 -5.41
N ARG A 147 -8.37 13.27 -4.09
CA ARG A 147 -9.21 12.54 -3.13
C ARG A 147 -10.70 12.53 -3.49
N PRO A 148 -11.33 13.65 -3.89
CA PRO A 148 -12.75 13.64 -4.30
C PRO A 148 -13.01 12.79 -5.55
N LEU A 149 -12.05 12.73 -6.48
CA LEU A 149 -12.16 11.92 -7.70
C LEU A 149 -12.05 10.43 -7.40
N ILE A 150 -11.08 10.05 -6.58
CA ILE A 150 -10.90 8.67 -6.12
C ILE A 150 -12.11 8.23 -5.30
N ALA A 151 -12.62 9.07 -4.39
CA ALA A 151 -13.82 8.80 -3.63
C ALA A 151 -15.03 8.51 -4.53
N LYS A 152 -15.22 9.31 -5.58
CA LYS A 152 -16.31 9.10 -6.55
C LYS A 152 -16.18 7.76 -7.29
N ILE A 153 -14.97 7.37 -7.67
CA ILE A 153 -14.70 6.07 -8.34
C ILE A 153 -14.97 4.92 -7.36
N VAL A 154 -14.41 4.99 -6.14
CA VAL A 154 -14.55 3.96 -5.12
C VAL A 154 -16.01 3.79 -4.72
N TYR A 155 -16.74 4.88 -4.43
CA TYR A 155 -18.16 4.81 -4.07
C TYR A 155 -19.02 4.28 -5.21
N GLY A 156 -18.72 4.66 -6.47
CA GLY A 156 -19.41 4.12 -7.64
C GLY A 156 -19.18 2.62 -7.81
N ALA A 157 -17.95 2.15 -7.60
CA ALA A 157 -17.61 0.73 -7.69
C ALA A 157 -18.20 -0.11 -6.56
N LEU A 158 -18.38 0.47 -5.38
CA LEU A 158 -18.95 -0.21 -4.20
C LEU A 158 -20.47 -0.15 -4.13
N GLY A 159 -21.15 0.40 -5.14
CA GLY A 159 -22.61 0.48 -5.21
C GLY A 159 -23.24 1.52 -4.29
N LYS A 160 -22.47 2.36 -3.61
CA LYS A 160 -23.02 3.43 -2.78
C LYS A 160 -23.77 4.43 -3.64
N LYS A 161 -25.08 4.51 -3.46
CA LYS A 161 -25.89 5.57 -4.09
C LYS A 161 -25.44 6.90 -3.51
N SER A 162 -25.01 7.82 -4.41
CA SER A 162 -24.74 9.21 -4.02
C SER A 162 -26.03 9.77 -3.41
N GLN A 163 -25.95 10.22 -2.16
CA GLN A 163 -27.00 11.04 -1.56
C GLN A 163 -27.03 12.40 -2.22
#